data_9fd8d7dfdecf8e7758646bf8cacaa5c1
#
_entry.id   9fd8d7dfdecf8e7758646bf8cacaa5c1
#
_cell.length_a   1.000
_cell.length_b   1.000
_cell.length_c   1.000
_cell.angle_alpha   90.00
_cell.angle_beta   90.00
_cell.angle_gamma   90.00
#
_symmetry.space_group_name_H-M   'P 1'
#
loop_
_entity.id
_entity.type
_entity.pdbx_description
1 polymer ?
#
loop_
_entity_poly.entity_id
_entity_poly.type
_entity_poly.pdbx_seq_one_letter_code
_entity_poly.pdbx_strand_id
1 'polypeptide(L)'
;MTTLTLTDAAGTPVNRSYPLVSSSPDLSVWKDYTTNSGVPQGAGTASLSLKENGNGTIRLAGKLVLPSMETLSGATYATKAFECLGSFDLVFPARASLQNRKDLKAMFIDLLSDALVTSAVESFVHPV
;
A
#
# COMPACT_ATOMS: atom_id res chain seq x y z
N MET A 1 -1.19 3.66 19.86
CA MET A 1 -1.01 4.12 18.48
C MET A 1 -0.40 3.01 17.64
N THR A 2 -0.99 2.70 16.52
CA THR A 2 -0.55 1.56 15.71
C THR A 2 0.44 2.02 14.65
N THR A 3 1.62 1.38 14.62
CA THR A 3 2.60 1.62 13.58
C THR A 3 2.52 0.48 12.58
N LEU A 4 2.45 0.83 11.31
CA LEU A 4 2.45 -0.16 10.23
C LEU A 4 3.89 -0.37 9.78
N THR A 5 4.30 -1.64 9.67
CA THR A 5 5.64 -1.99 9.19
C THR A 5 5.52 -2.72 7.87
N LEU A 6 6.16 -2.18 6.84
CA LEU A 6 6.17 -2.77 5.50
C LEU A 6 7.61 -3.03 5.09
N THR A 7 7.85 -4.22 4.56
CA THR A 7 9.20 -4.64 4.12
C THR A 7 9.33 -4.42 2.63
N ASP A 8 10.38 -3.72 2.21
CA ASP A 8 10.64 -3.50 0.79
C ASP A 8 11.31 -4.73 0.15
N ALA A 9 11.52 -4.66 -1.16
CA ALA A 9 12.11 -5.75 -1.93
C ALA A 9 13.54 -5.45 -2.37
N ALA A 10 14.27 -4.70 -1.57
CA ALA A 10 15.68 -4.44 -1.83
C ALA A 10 16.49 -5.74 -1.75
N GLY A 11 17.70 -5.74 -2.28
CA GLY A 11 18.59 -6.90 -2.20
C GLY A 11 18.78 -7.40 -0.78
N THR A 12 18.89 -6.47 0.19
CA THR A 12 18.73 -6.76 1.62
C THR A 12 17.43 -6.08 2.06
N PRO A 13 16.34 -6.83 2.23
CA PRO A 13 15.05 -6.21 2.55
C PRO A 13 15.08 -5.37 3.83
N VAL A 14 14.47 -4.21 3.79
CA VAL A 14 14.43 -3.28 4.91
C VAL A 14 12.98 -3.08 5.35
N ASN A 15 12.75 -3.17 6.65
CA ASN A 15 11.45 -2.88 7.25
C ASN A 15 11.29 -1.37 7.33
N ARG A 16 10.25 -0.85 6.69
CA ARG A 16 9.91 0.56 6.74
C ARG A 16 8.78 0.78 7.72
N SER A 17 8.98 1.72 8.62
CA SER A 17 8.01 2.03 9.68
C SER A 17 7.11 3.19 9.24
N TYR A 18 5.81 2.96 9.29
CA TYR A 18 4.79 3.94 8.93
C TYR A 18 3.98 4.28 10.17
N PRO A 19 4.35 5.33 10.92
CA PRO A 19 3.53 5.74 12.05
C PRO A 19 2.17 6.29 11.61
N LEU A 20 1.20 6.15 12.47
CA LEU A 20 -0.15 6.65 12.22
C LEU A 20 -0.15 8.17 12.22
N VAL A 21 -0.67 8.77 11.17
CA VAL A 21 -0.73 10.23 11.00
C VAL A 21 -2.14 10.74 11.25
N SER A 22 -3.14 10.00 10.78
CA SER A 22 -4.52 10.45 10.85
C SER A 22 -5.43 9.24 10.98
N SER A 23 -6.44 9.34 11.82
CA SER A 23 -7.43 8.28 11.97
C SER A 23 -8.82 8.90 12.13
N SER A 24 -9.73 8.49 11.28
CA SER A 24 -11.15 8.82 11.38
C SER A 24 -11.95 7.51 11.44
N PRO A 25 -13.25 7.55 11.71
CA PRO A 25 -14.03 6.31 11.79
C PRO A 25 -13.97 5.43 10.55
N ASP A 26 -13.76 6.03 9.37
CA ASP A 26 -13.77 5.29 8.10
C ASP A 26 -12.40 5.15 7.46
N LEU A 27 -11.42 5.94 7.86
CA LEU A 27 -10.13 6.02 7.16
C LEU A 27 -8.99 6.23 8.13
N SER A 28 -7.93 5.46 7.98
CA SER A 28 -6.67 5.65 8.69
C SER A 28 -5.53 5.85 7.69
N VAL A 29 -4.62 6.75 8.00
CA VAL A 29 -3.50 7.09 7.14
C VAL A 29 -2.20 6.99 7.92
N TRP A 30 -1.22 6.31 7.35
CA TRP A 30 0.14 6.16 7.89
C TRP A 30 1.12 6.75 6.89
N LYS A 31 2.18 7.37 7.40
CA LYS A 31 3.22 7.94 6.55
C LYS A 31 4.60 7.55 7.06
N ASP A 32 5.51 7.26 6.13
CA ASP A 32 6.91 7.01 6.41
C ASP A 32 7.72 8.27 6.12
N TYR A 33 8.07 9.00 7.16
CA TYR A 33 8.85 10.22 7.02
C TYR A 33 10.35 9.98 7.04
N THR A 34 10.80 8.73 7.20
CA THR A 34 12.23 8.41 7.29
C THR A 34 12.84 8.09 5.91
N THR A 35 12.03 7.64 4.95
CA THR A 35 12.48 7.38 3.60
C THR A 35 12.75 8.69 2.87
N ASN A 36 13.61 8.65 1.86
CA ASN A 36 14.00 9.81 1.06
C ASN A 36 14.55 10.96 1.93
N SER A 37 15.38 10.60 2.92
CA SER A 37 16.08 11.55 3.80
C SER A 37 15.16 12.44 4.63
N GLY A 38 13.94 11.95 4.91
CA GLY A 38 12.99 12.67 5.74
C GLY A 38 12.30 13.86 5.07
N VAL A 39 12.43 14.01 3.75
CA VAL A 39 11.75 15.07 3.01
C VAL A 39 10.24 14.74 2.99
N PRO A 40 9.38 15.67 3.46
CA PRO A 40 7.93 15.39 3.53
C PRO A 40 7.30 15.01 2.19
N GLN A 41 7.77 15.59 1.10
CA GLN A 41 7.27 15.26 -0.24
C GLN A 41 7.62 13.82 -0.66
N GLY A 42 8.67 13.25 -0.07
CA GLY A 42 9.11 11.88 -0.33
C GLY A 42 8.55 10.87 0.66
N ALA A 43 7.62 11.26 1.51
CA ALA A 43 7.04 10.35 2.50
C ALA A 43 6.13 9.33 1.82
N GLY A 44 6.42 8.05 2.04
CA GLY A 44 5.51 6.98 1.62
C GLY A 44 4.21 7.08 2.40
N THR A 45 3.09 6.81 1.74
CA THR A 45 1.77 6.89 2.37
C THR A 45 1.03 5.57 2.22
N ALA A 46 0.49 5.07 3.32
CA ALA A 46 -0.41 3.92 3.32
C ALA A 46 -1.73 4.34 3.94
N SER A 47 -2.83 3.92 3.35
CA SER A 47 -4.15 4.21 3.89
C SER A 47 -5.04 2.99 3.84
N LEU A 48 -5.92 2.84 4.84
CA LEU A 48 -6.90 1.78 4.91
C LEU A 48 -8.26 2.40 5.24
N SER A 49 -9.27 1.97 4.52
CA SER A 49 -10.64 2.41 4.70
C SER A 49 -11.54 1.19 4.88
N LEU A 50 -12.33 1.18 5.93
CA LEU A 50 -13.31 0.12 6.18
C LEU A 50 -14.67 0.76 6.28
N LYS A 51 -15.57 0.41 5.37
CA LYS A 51 -16.92 0.98 5.31
C LYS A 51 -17.96 -0.12 5.23
N GLU A 52 -19.09 0.13 5.87
CA GLU A 52 -20.26 -0.72 5.78
C GLU A 52 -21.35 0.04 5.05
N ASN A 53 -21.87 -0.56 3.97
CA ASN A 53 -22.98 0.01 3.22
C ASN A 53 -24.31 -0.31 3.90
N GLY A 54 -25.36 0.41 3.52
CA GLY A 54 -26.68 0.24 4.12
C GLY A 54 -27.29 -1.14 3.95
N ASN A 55 -26.83 -1.93 2.98
CA ASN A 55 -27.30 -3.31 2.75
C ASN A 55 -26.43 -4.35 3.48
N GLY A 56 -25.53 -3.92 4.36
CA GLY A 56 -24.67 -4.82 5.12
C GLY A 56 -23.39 -5.25 4.42
N THR A 57 -23.14 -4.79 3.21
CA THR A 57 -21.89 -5.07 2.50
C THR A 57 -20.75 -4.27 3.13
N ILE A 58 -19.65 -4.96 3.45
CA ILE A 58 -18.47 -4.33 4.04
C ILE A 58 -17.39 -4.24 2.98
N ARG A 59 -16.78 -3.08 2.86
CA ARG A 59 -15.71 -2.83 1.89
C ARG A 59 -14.45 -2.39 2.59
N LEU A 60 -13.37 -3.13 2.40
CA LEU A 60 -12.03 -2.77 2.86
C LEU A 60 -11.21 -2.33 1.66
N ALA A 61 -10.80 -1.09 1.64
CA ALA A 61 -9.97 -0.55 0.58
C ALA A 61 -8.65 -0.08 1.14
N GLY A 62 -7.57 -0.35 0.41
CA GLY A 62 -6.25 0.09 0.82
C GLY A 62 -5.50 0.72 -0.34
N LYS A 63 -4.61 1.63 -0.02
CA LYS A 63 -3.80 2.32 -1.01
C LYS A 63 -2.39 2.53 -0.46
N LEU A 64 -1.41 2.30 -1.31
CA LEU A 64 -0.01 2.53 -0.98
C LEU A 64 0.60 3.42 -2.04
N VAL A 65 1.24 4.50 -1.62
CA VAL A 65 1.90 5.46 -2.50
C VAL A 65 3.38 5.47 -2.15
N LEU A 66 4.23 5.21 -3.14
CA LEU A 66 5.68 5.18 -2.97
C LEU A 66 6.29 6.26 -3.86
N PRO A 67 6.60 7.46 -3.32
CA PRO A 67 7.24 8.50 -4.10
C PRO A 67 8.73 8.24 -4.28
N SER A 68 9.27 8.69 -5.39
CA SER A 68 10.69 8.69 -5.67
C SER A 68 11.17 10.11 -5.82
N MET A 69 12.30 10.43 -5.16
CA MET A 69 12.85 11.77 -5.14
C MET A 69 14.06 11.86 -6.04
N GLU A 70 14.30 13.06 -6.59
CA GLU A 70 15.50 13.35 -7.36
C GLU A 70 16.02 14.74 -6.98
N THR A 71 17.32 14.94 -7.16
CA THR A 71 17.93 16.25 -7.02
C THR A 71 18.43 16.68 -8.40
N LEU A 72 17.80 17.71 -8.94
CA LEU A 72 18.17 18.21 -10.25
C LEU A 72 19.52 18.92 -10.19
N SER A 73 20.24 18.93 -11.32
CA SER A 73 21.52 19.61 -11.41
C SER A 73 21.35 21.10 -11.08
N GLY A 74 22.15 21.58 -10.12
CA GLY A 74 22.07 22.97 -9.66
C GLY A 74 21.03 23.22 -8.57
N ALA A 75 20.22 22.22 -8.21
CA ALA A 75 19.27 22.34 -7.12
C ALA A 75 19.94 22.04 -5.77
N THR A 76 19.48 22.73 -4.73
CA THR A 76 19.98 22.53 -3.38
C THR A 76 19.13 21.56 -2.55
N TYR A 77 17.99 21.13 -3.08
CA TYR A 77 17.07 20.21 -2.39
C TYR A 77 16.47 19.24 -3.38
N ALA A 78 16.01 18.10 -2.85
CA ALA A 78 15.37 17.06 -3.64
C ALA A 78 13.91 17.42 -3.92
N THR A 79 13.45 17.04 -5.09
CA THR A 79 12.04 17.19 -5.49
C THR A 79 11.48 15.84 -5.90
N LYS A 80 10.15 15.72 -5.90
CA LYS A 80 9.52 14.45 -6.27
C LYS A 80 9.60 14.25 -7.79
N ALA A 81 10.25 13.15 -8.19
CA ALA A 81 10.38 12.79 -9.61
C ALA A 81 9.12 12.10 -10.13
N PHE A 82 8.64 11.10 -9.39
CA PHE A 82 7.43 10.33 -9.72
C PHE A 82 6.97 9.59 -8.48
N GLU A 83 5.80 8.95 -8.58
CA GLU A 83 5.32 8.08 -7.52
C GLU A 83 4.68 6.84 -8.11
N CYS A 84 4.84 5.71 -7.40
CA CYS A 84 4.17 4.46 -7.73
C CYS A 84 2.96 4.29 -6.84
N LEU A 85 1.85 3.85 -7.43
CA LEU A 85 0.59 3.69 -6.74
C LEU A 85 0.16 2.22 -6.76
N GLY A 86 -0.23 1.70 -5.61
CA GLY A 86 -0.87 0.41 -5.50
C GLY A 86 -2.14 0.55 -4.68
N SER A 87 -3.22 -0.09 -5.10
CA SER A 87 -4.45 -0.09 -4.34
C SER A 87 -5.13 -1.45 -4.42
N PHE A 88 -5.91 -1.77 -3.39
CA PHE A 88 -6.71 -2.98 -3.38
C PHE A 88 -8.09 -2.69 -2.82
N ASP A 89 -9.02 -3.57 -3.14
CA ASP A 89 -10.41 -3.42 -2.73
C ASP A 89 -10.99 -4.81 -2.46
N LEU A 90 -11.36 -5.06 -1.22
CA LEU A 90 -11.97 -6.31 -0.79
C LEU A 90 -13.41 -6.03 -0.38
N VAL A 91 -14.35 -6.68 -1.04
CA VAL A 91 -15.78 -6.48 -0.79
C VAL A 91 -16.37 -7.77 -0.23
N PHE A 92 -17.02 -7.65 0.93
CA PHE A 92 -17.62 -8.78 1.61
C PHE A 92 -19.13 -8.56 1.74
N PRO A 93 -19.95 -9.36 1.04
CA PRO A 93 -21.39 -9.27 1.24
C PRO A 93 -21.77 -9.69 2.67
N ALA A 94 -22.94 -9.22 3.13
CA ALA A 94 -23.39 -9.51 4.48
C ALA A 94 -23.49 -11.01 4.79
N ARG A 95 -23.66 -11.83 3.76
CA ARG A 95 -23.79 -13.30 3.89
C ARG A 95 -22.45 -14.03 3.95
N ALA A 96 -21.34 -13.33 3.74
CA ALA A 96 -20.01 -13.96 3.74
C ALA A 96 -19.66 -14.47 5.14
N SER A 97 -19.24 -15.73 5.23
CA SER A 97 -18.79 -16.33 6.48
C SER A 97 -17.38 -15.88 6.82
N LEU A 98 -16.95 -16.13 8.05
CA LEU A 98 -15.57 -15.86 8.44
C LEU A 98 -14.58 -16.61 7.55
N GLN A 99 -14.90 -17.88 7.21
CA GLN A 99 -14.02 -18.68 6.35
C GLN A 99 -13.93 -18.09 4.95
N ASN A 100 -15.04 -17.59 4.39
CA ASN A 100 -15.02 -16.93 3.08
C ASN A 100 -14.12 -15.71 3.07
N ARG A 101 -14.16 -14.93 4.14
CA ARG A 101 -13.32 -13.73 4.25
C ARG A 101 -11.84 -14.09 4.38
N LYS A 102 -11.53 -15.13 5.16
CA LYS A 102 -10.16 -15.62 5.29
C LYS A 102 -9.62 -16.13 3.95
N ASP A 103 -10.44 -16.86 3.23
CA ASP A 103 -10.06 -17.44 1.94
C ASP A 103 -9.76 -16.34 0.92
N LEU A 104 -10.61 -15.32 0.84
CA LEU A 104 -10.39 -14.23 -0.10
C LEU A 104 -9.07 -13.52 0.18
N LYS A 105 -8.80 -13.20 1.44
CA LYS A 105 -7.55 -12.55 1.81
C LYS A 105 -6.34 -13.41 1.48
N ALA A 106 -6.37 -14.68 1.85
CA ALA A 106 -5.25 -15.59 1.61
C ALA A 106 -4.99 -15.78 0.12
N MET A 107 -6.03 -15.98 -0.67
CA MET A 107 -5.89 -16.17 -2.11
C MET A 107 -5.46 -14.88 -2.81
N PHE A 108 -5.88 -13.73 -2.31
CA PHE A 108 -5.44 -12.45 -2.87
C PHE A 108 -3.95 -12.22 -2.64
N ILE A 109 -3.45 -12.57 -1.45
CA ILE A 109 -2.01 -12.49 -1.15
C ILE A 109 -1.22 -13.44 -2.06
N ASP A 110 -1.71 -14.66 -2.26
CA ASP A 110 -1.05 -15.62 -3.13
C ASP A 110 -1.07 -15.16 -4.60
N LEU A 111 -2.16 -14.54 -5.03
CA LEU A 111 -2.24 -13.98 -6.37
C LEU A 111 -1.16 -12.92 -6.59
N LEU A 112 -0.97 -12.02 -5.64
CA LEU A 112 0.07 -10.99 -5.73
C LEU A 112 1.48 -11.59 -5.70
N SER A 113 1.66 -12.75 -5.10
CA SER A 113 2.94 -13.43 -5.01
C SER A 113 3.19 -14.40 -6.18
N ASP A 114 2.22 -14.56 -7.07
CA ASP A 114 2.33 -15.48 -8.19
C ASP A 114 3.39 -15.01 -9.19
N ALA A 115 4.05 -15.98 -9.83
CA ALA A 115 5.11 -15.70 -10.78
C ALA A 115 4.62 -14.88 -11.99
N LEU A 116 3.37 -15.05 -12.39
CA LEU A 116 2.79 -14.30 -13.50
C LEU A 116 2.69 -12.81 -13.15
N VAL A 117 2.27 -12.50 -11.93
CA VAL A 117 2.18 -11.11 -11.46
C VAL A 117 3.58 -10.53 -11.28
N THR A 118 4.51 -11.31 -10.75
CA THR A 118 5.90 -10.87 -10.60
C THR A 118 6.52 -10.50 -11.94
N SER A 119 6.31 -11.32 -12.96
CA SER A 119 6.81 -11.02 -14.32
C SER A 119 6.16 -9.79 -14.92
N ALA A 120 4.86 -9.59 -14.67
CA ALA A 120 4.15 -8.41 -15.16
C ALA A 120 4.69 -7.13 -14.51
N VAL A 121 4.99 -7.18 -13.21
CA VAL A 121 5.50 -6.02 -12.47
C VAL A 121 6.95 -5.70 -12.84
N GLU A 122 7.79 -6.73 -12.91
CA GLU A 122 9.24 -6.52 -13.08
C GLU A 122 9.65 -6.37 -14.55
N SER A 123 8.97 -7.04 -15.47
CA SER A 123 9.37 -7.09 -16.87
C SER A 123 8.26 -6.63 -17.82
N PHE A 124 7.12 -6.20 -17.32
CA PHE A 124 5.96 -5.77 -18.09
C PHE A 124 5.47 -6.84 -19.09
N VAL A 125 5.62 -8.10 -18.72
CA VAL A 125 5.15 -9.22 -19.53
C VAL A 125 3.68 -9.47 -19.20
N HIS A 126 2.83 -9.49 -20.24
CA HIS A 126 1.40 -9.75 -20.03
C HIS A 126 1.20 -11.19 -19.52
N PRO A 127 0.44 -11.36 -18.42
CA PRO A 127 0.19 -12.69 -17.89
C PRO A 127 -0.66 -13.52 -18.86
N VAL A 128 -0.18 -14.69 -19.19
CA VAL A 128 -0.90 -15.63 -20.07
C VAL A 128 -0.76 -17.05 -19.53
#